data_b844bd2197b1e6a1b68cd5ccc22ddf39
#
_entry.id   b844bd2197b1e6a1b68cd5ccc22ddf39
#
_cell.length_a   1.000
_cell.length_b   1.000
_cell.length_c   1.000
_cell.angle_alpha   90.00
_cell.angle_beta   90.00
_cell.angle_gamma   90.00
#
_symmetry.space_group_name_H-M   'P 1'
#
loop_
_entity.id
_entity.type
_entity.pdbx_description
1 polymer ?
#
loop_
_entity_poly.entity_id
_entity_poly.type
_entity_poly.pdbx_seq_one_letter_code
_entity_poly.pdbx_strand_id
1 'polypeptide(L)'
;MEGGARVLEKYALYNQRLRVKFRCECGIETSKRFEMLNLHRLPYCEGCSLKKKEHRKQKSNLYKYGVVNTACLESVKAKINETYKEKFGGHPKQTKDVQDKWKATCLEKYGGHPNQNKEVQIKSEVTSFAFKDYMMPTGGIVKYQGYENLALDELVQLYEEENICVGRSDVPSIDYYVGEKKHVYFPDFFIPSENKIIEVKSQWTIQLRRGNIEEKAQATVKAGYKYEIWVYNDKKVKVETKVY
;
A
#
# COMPACT_ATOMS: atom_id res chain seq x y z
N MET A 1 39.93 1.14 -6.78
CA MET A 1 38.78 0.20 -6.80
C MET A 1 37.93 0.54 -8.01
N GLU A 2 37.68 -0.42 -8.86
CA GLU A 2 36.73 -0.27 -9.96
C GLU A 2 35.34 -0.01 -9.37
N GLY A 3 34.63 1.01 -9.85
CA GLY A 3 33.25 1.28 -9.44
C GLY A 3 33.01 2.49 -8.54
N GLY A 4 33.94 3.46 -8.49
CA GLY A 4 33.70 4.76 -7.81
C GLY A 4 33.71 4.75 -6.30
N ALA A 5 33.88 3.60 -5.64
CA ALA A 5 33.99 3.51 -4.20
C ALA A 5 35.39 3.98 -3.71
N ARG A 6 35.42 4.70 -2.56
CA ARG A 6 36.66 5.24 -1.99
C ARG A 6 36.88 4.71 -0.58
N VAL A 7 38.10 4.26 -0.28
CA VAL A 7 38.52 3.91 1.09
C VAL A 7 38.65 5.21 1.89
N LEU A 8 38.11 5.22 3.11
CA LEU A 8 38.04 6.42 3.96
C LEU A 8 39.25 6.54 4.90
N GLU A 9 39.88 5.42 5.25
CA GLU A 9 41.00 5.36 6.22
C GLU A 9 42.19 4.64 5.62
N LYS A 10 43.39 5.04 6.00
CA LYS A 10 44.61 4.29 5.70
C LYS A 10 44.86 3.24 6.81
N TYR A 11 45.22 2.04 6.41
CA TYR A 11 45.48 0.93 7.30
C TYR A 11 46.96 0.53 7.19
N ALA A 12 47.65 0.37 8.34
CA ALA A 12 49.06 0.01 8.34
C ALA A 12 49.31 -1.40 7.79
N LEU A 13 48.42 -2.34 8.10
CA LEU A 13 48.47 -3.73 7.62
C LEU A 13 47.09 -4.18 7.14
N TYR A 14 47.06 -4.94 6.04
CA TYR A 14 45.85 -5.52 5.50
C TYR A 14 45.85 -7.03 5.68
N ASN A 15 44.81 -7.56 6.32
CA ASN A 15 44.57 -8.99 6.43
C ASN A 15 43.11 -9.30 6.04
N GLN A 16 42.80 -10.56 5.75
CA GLN A 16 41.49 -10.99 5.25
C GLN A 16 40.32 -10.58 6.17
N ARG A 17 40.53 -10.55 7.48
CA ARG A 17 39.50 -10.24 8.50
C ARG A 17 39.37 -8.74 8.79
N LEU A 18 40.35 -7.93 8.37
CA LEU A 18 40.30 -6.48 8.57
C LEU A 18 39.03 -5.90 8.02
N ARG A 19 38.28 -5.10 8.78
CA ARG A 19 37.16 -4.34 8.32
C ARG A 19 37.63 -2.98 7.77
N VAL A 20 37.48 -2.79 6.49
CA VAL A 20 37.86 -1.56 5.79
C VAL A 20 36.64 -0.67 5.64
N LYS A 21 36.72 0.56 6.13
CA LYS A 21 35.69 1.58 5.94
C LYS A 21 35.85 2.20 4.54
N PHE A 22 34.74 2.33 3.85
CA PHE A 22 34.74 2.92 2.52
C PHE A 22 33.42 3.64 2.26
N ARG A 23 33.45 4.59 1.34
CA ARG A 23 32.26 5.24 0.80
C ARG A 23 31.86 4.54 -0.48
N CYS A 24 30.64 4.01 -0.53
CA CYS A 24 30.06 3.38 -1.71
C CYS A 24 29.81 4.41 -2.82
N GLU A 25 29.68 3.96 -4.08
CA GLU A 25 29.31 4.81 -5.21
C GLU A 25 28.01 5.63 -5.00
N CYS A 26 27.09 5.14 -4.17
CA CYS A 26 25.85 5.85 -3.80
C CYS A 26 26.01 6.86 -2.67
N GLY A 27 27.23 7.10 -2.18
CA GLY A 27 27.53 8.04 -1.10
C GLY A 27 27.49 7.45 0.30
N ILE A 28 26.89 6.29 0.52
CA ILE A 28 26.76 5.64 1.84
C ILE A 28 28.14 5.17 2.33
N GLU A 29 28.50 5.54 3.55
CA GLU A 29 29.68 5.04 4.25
C GLU A 29 29.35 3.73 4.96
N THR A 30 30.21 2.74 4.80
CA THR A 30 30.04 1.39 5.36
C THR A 30 31.38 0.70 5.53
N SER A 31 31.39 -0.47 6.13
CA SER A 31 32.61 -1.28 6.25
C SER A 31 32.38 -2.72 5.81
N LYS A 32 33.40 -3.29 5.18
CA LYS A 32 33.43 -4.71 4.80
C LYS A 32 34.78 -5.32 5.11
N ARG A 33 34.84 -6.65 5.23
CA ARG A 33 36.10 -7.36 5.34
C ARG A 33 36.96 -7.10 4.09
N PHE A 34 38.24 -6.94 4.27
CA PHE A 34 39.19 -6.71 3.17
C PHE A 34 39.12 -7.79 2.09
N GLU A 35 38.95 -9.05 2.51
CA GLU A 35 38.67 -10.17 1.61
C GLU A 35 37.54 -9.90 0.63
N MET A 36 36.40 -9.39 1.12
CA MET A 36 35.23 -9.09 0.28
C MET A 36 35.50 -7.96 -0.73
N LEU A 37 36.36 -7.01 -0.35
CA LEU A 37 36.72 -5.89 -1.21
C LEU A 37 37.78 -6.28 -2.25
N ASN A 38 38.75 -7.11 -1.87
CA ASN A 38 39.87 -7.47 -2.72
C ASN A 38 39.61 -8.69 -3.58
N LEU A 39 39.26 -9.83 -3.00
CA LEU A 39 39.01 -11.08 -3.73
C LEU A 39 37.73 -11.09 -4.51
N HIS A 40 36.66 -10.60 -3.90
CA HIS A 40 35.31 -10.63 -4.51
C HIS A 40 34.97 -9.32 -5.24
N ARG A 41 35.83 -8.31 -5.21
CA ARG A 41 35.64 -6.99 -5.86
C ARG A 41 34.26 -6.39 -5.62
N LEU A 42 33.80 -6.43 -4.36
CA LEU A 42 32.44 -5.99 -3.95
C LEU A 42 32.47 -4.68 -3.14
N PRO A 43 32.96 -3.55 -3.70
CA PRO A 43 33.08 -2.27 -3.01
C PRO A 43 31.73 -1.53 -2.96
N TYR A 44 30.66 -2.24 -2.60
CA TYR A 44 29.29 -1.71 -2.56
C TYR A 44 28.70 -1.85 -1.17
N CYS A 45 27.90 -0.87 -0.72
CA CYS A 45 27.05 -1.05 0.45
C CYS A 45 26.04 -2.20 0.20
N GLU A 46 25.33 -2.61 1.22
CA GLU A 46 24.40 -3.74 1.14
C GLU A 46 23.33 -3.51 0.07
N GLY A 47 22.69 -2.31 0.07
CA GLY A 47 21.66 -1.97 -0.90
C GLY A 47 22.16 -1.98 -2.36
N CYS A 48 23.36 -1.41 -2.63
CA CYS A 48 23.95 -1.46 -3.95
C CYS A 48 24.37 -2.88 -4.37
N SER A 49 24.85 -3.69 -3.41
CA SER A 49 25.18 -5.10 -3.67
C SER A 49 23.95 -5.90 -4.08
N LEU A 50 22.80 -5.70 -3.40
CA LEU A 50 21.54 -6.35 -3.73
C LEU A 50 21.04 -5.92 -5.12
N LYS A 51 21.05 -4.62 -5.42
CA LYS A 51 20.64 -4.11 -6.74
C LYS A 51 21.51 -4.70 -7.87
N LYS A 52 22.82 -4.72 -7.70
CA LYS A 52 23.73 -5.28 -8.71
C LYS A 52 23.62 -6.81 -8.85
N LYS A 53 23.31 -7.52 -7.75
CA LYS A 53 23.02 -8.96 -7.80
C LYS A 53 21.73 -9.24 -8.57
N GLU A 54 20.69 -8.48 -8.31
CA GLU A 54 19.41 -8.61 -9.01
C GLU A 54 19.55 -8.28 -10.49
N HIS A 55 20.22 -7.18 -10.85
CA HIS A 55 20.48 -6.82 -12.24
C HIS A 55 21.26 -7.90 -12.99
N ARG A 56 22.29 -8.50 -12.37
CA ARG A 56 23.05 -9.61 -12.97
C ARG A 56 22.17 -10.83 -13.20
N LYS A 57 21.31 -11.18 -12.23
CA LYS A 57 20.34 -12.27 -12.33
C LYS A 57 19.37 -12.03 -13.49
N GLN A 58 18.80 -10.82 -13.57
CA GLN A 58 17.87 -10.44 -14.64
C GLN A 58 18.53 -10.53 -16.02
N LYS A 59 19.76 -10.02 -16.17
CA LYS A 59 20.55 -10.11 -17.42
C LYS A 59 20.83 -11.56 -17.80
N SER A 60 21.21 -12.40 -16.83
CA SER A 60 21.45 -13.84 -17.06
C SER A 60 20.16 -14.56 -17.46
N ASN A 61 19.03 -14.25 -16.83
CA ASN A 61 17.74 -14.83 -17.17
C ASN A 61 17.31 -14.43 -18.58
N LEU A 62 17.47 -13.14 -18.93
CA LEU A 62 17.14 -12.63 -20.25
C LEU A 62 17.98 -13.33 -21.35
N TYR A 63 19.27 -13.49 -21.10
CA TYR A 63 20.18 -14.20 -22.03
C TYR A 63 19.82 -15.67 -22.21
N LYS A 64 19.53 -16.39 -21.09
CA LYS A 64 19.30 -17.84 -21.12
C LYS A 64 17.89 -18.23 -21.51
N TYR A 65 16.91 -17.44 -21.14
CA TYR A 65 15.48 -17.81 -21.19
C TYR A 65 14.62 -16.80 -21.94
N GLY A 66 15.18 -15.68 -22.40
CA GLY A 66 14.42 -14.62 -23.09
C GLY A 66 13.48 -13.82 -22.17
N VAL A 67 13.55 -14.02 -20.85
CA VAL A 67 12.68 -13.35 -19.86
C VAL A 67 13.49 -12.87 -18.67
N VAL A 68 13.12 -11.75 -18.10
CA VAL A 68 13.74 -11.19 -16.89
C VAL A 68 13.46 -12.04 -15.66
N ASN A 69 12.24 -12.56 -15.55
CA ASN A 69 11.78 -13.41 -14.45
C ASN A 69 11.36 -14.79 -14.97
N THR A 70 12.08 -15.83 -14.59
CA THR A 70 11.80 -17.21 -15.01
C THR A 70 10.45 -17.75 -14.52
N ALA A 71 9.87 -17.16 -13.46
CA ALA A 71 8.52 -17.52 -13.00
C ALA A 71 7.42 -17.21 -14.02
N CYS A 72 7.71 -16.36 -15.02
CA CYS A 72 6.78 -16.03 -16.10
C CYS A 72 6.74 -17.09 -17.21
N LEU A 73 7.70 -18.03 -17.24
CA LEU A 73 7.74 -19.11 -18.23
C LEU A 73 6.59 -20.10 -18.00
N GLU A 74 5.88 -20.45 -19.07
CA GLU A 74 4.77 -21.41 -18.98
C GLU A 74 5.20 -22.79 -18.45
N SER A 75 6.40 -23.25 -18.80
CA SER A 75 6.97 -24.48 -18.27
C SER A 75 7.19 -24.44 -16.75
N VAL A 76 7.57 -23.27 -16.21
CA VAL A 76 7.76 -23.08 -14.77
C VAL A 76 6.40 -22.99 -14.06
N LYS A 77 5.46 -22.26 -14.64
CA LYS A 77 4.08 -22.18 -14.12
C LYS A 77 3.41 -23.55 -14.10
N ALA A 78 3.57 -24.35 -15.16
CA ALA A 78 3.04 -25.70 -15.22
C ALA A 78 3.59 -26.60 -14.10
N LYS A 79 4.92 -26.58 -13.88
CA LYS A 79 5.55 -27.33 -12.77
C LYS A 79 5.08 -26.87 -11.39
N ILE A 80 4.91 -25.57 -11.19
CA ILE A 80 4.37 -25.02 -9.93
C ILE A 80 2.94 -25.53 -9.72
N ASN A 81 2.09 -25.46 -10.75
CA ASN A 81 0.70 -25.92 -10.67
C ASN A 81 0.61 -27.42 -10.42
N GLU A 82 1.46 -28.23 -11.06
CA GLU A 82 1.55 -29.67 -10.83
C GLU A 82 1.93 -29.96 -9.38
N THR A 83 2.99 -29.32 -8.87
CA THR A 83 3.40 -29.42 -7.46
C THR A 83 2.28 -29.02 -6.49
N TYR A 84 1.50 -27.99 -6.82
CA TYR A 84 0.37 -27.56 -6.01
C TYR A 84 -0.77 -28.61 -6.02
N LYS A 85 -1.06 -29.21 -7.17
CA LYS A 85 -2.05 -30.29 -7.27
C LYS A 85 -1.63 -31.52 -6.47
N GLU A 86 -0.38 -31.95 -6.61
CA GLU A 86 0.15 -33.12 -5.90
C GLU A 86 0.17 -32.94 -4.38
N LYS A 87 0.66 -31.77 -3.89
CA LYS A 87 0.83 -31.55 -2.45
C LYS A 87 -0.41 -31.06 -1.72
N PHE A 88 -1.27 -30.31 -2.40
CA PHE A 88 -2.38 -29.58 -1.78
C PHE A 88 -3.73 -29.84 -2.45
N GLY A 89 -3.80 -30.67 -3.50
CA GLY A 89 -5.03 -30.86 -4.27
C GLY A 89 -5.44 -29.64 -5.12
N GLY A 90 -4.62 -28.56 -5.16
CA GLY A 90 -4.87 -27.31 -5.84
C GLY A 90 -4.00 -26.19 -5.34
N HIS A 91 -4.36 -24.94 -5.62
CA HIS A 91 -3.58 -23.78 -5.15
C HIS A 91 -3.60 -23.69 -3.61
N PRO A 92 -2.45 -23.60 -2.91
CA PRO A 92 -2.39 -23.67 -1.44
C PRO A 92 -3.32 -22.70 -0.72
N LYS A 93 -3.49 -21.47 -1.24
CA LYS A 93 -4.41 -20.47 -0.67
C LYS A 93 -5.90 -20.86 -0.73
N GLN A 94 -6.25 -21.87 -1.53
CA GLN A 94 -7.62 -22.36 -1.67
C GLN A 94 -7.89 -23.56 -0.76
N THR A 95 -6.87 -24.15 -0.15
CA THR A 95 -7.06 -25.26 0.78
C THR A 95 -7.64 -24.77 2.11
N LYS A 96 -8.57 -25.53 2.67
CA LYS A 96 -9.27 -25.21 3.90
C LYS A 96 -8.28 -24.99 5.06
N ASP A 97 -7.30 -25.87 5.21
CA ASP A 97 -6.29 -25.78 6.29
C ASP A 97 -5.50 -24.48 6.25
N VAL A 98 -5.08 -24.00 5.05
CA VAL A 98 -4.34 -22.74 4.91
C VAL A 98 -5.25 -21.56 5.20
N GLN A 99 -6.51 -21.61 4.75
CA GLN A 99 -7.49 -20.57 5.03
C GLN A 99 -7.81 -20.49 6.52
N ASP A 100 -7.98 -21.62 7.20
CA ASP A 100 -8.30 -21.67 8.62
C ASP A 100 -7.11 -21.20 9.47
N LYS A 101 -5.88 -21.59 9.14
CA LYS A 101 -4.66 -21.05 9.77
C LYS A 101 -4.52 -19.55 9.56
N TRP A 102 -4.80 -19.07 8.35
CA TRP A 102 -4.79 -17.63 8.07
C TRP A 102 -5.84 -16.87 8.89
N LYS A 103 -7.08 -17.39 8.94
CA LYS A 103 -8.15 -16.80 9.76
C LYS A 103 -7.80 -16.78 11.25
N ALA A 104 -7.25 -17.87 11.78
CA ALA A 104 -6.80 -17.95 13.16
C ALA A 104 -5.72 -16.89 13.46
N THR A 105 -4.71 -16.76 12.59
CA THR A 105 -3.65 -15.75 12.70
C THR A 105 -4.24 -14.32 12.63
N CYS A 106 -5.20 -14.09 11.75
CA CYS A 106 -5.85 -12.78 11.65
C CYS A 106 -6.67 -12.46 12.89
N LEU A 107 -7.39 -13.44 13.44
CA LEU A 107 -8.17 -13.28 14.66
C LEU A 107 -7.25 -12.95 15.85
N GLU A 108 -6.15 -13.67 16.00
CA GLU A 108 -5.16 -13.46 17.06
C GLU A 108 -4.50 -12.08 16.99
N LYS A 109 -4.06 -11.66 15.78
CA LYS A 109 -3.29 -10.41 15.61
C LYS A 109 -4.15 -9.16 15.50
N TYR A 110 -5.33 -9.25 14.93
CA TYR A 110 -6.16 -8.10 14.56
C TYR A 110 -7.58 -8.14 15.13
N GLY A 111 -7.93 -9.18 15.86
CA GLY A 111 -9.30 -9.40 16.34
C GLY A 111 -10.31 -9.75 15.24
N GLY A 112 -9.85 -10.04 14.02
CA GLY A 112 -10.68 -10.33 12.85
C GLY A 112 -9.94 -10.18 11.54
N HIS A 113 -10.67 -9.92 10.45
CA HIS A 113 -10.02 -9.67 9.15
C HIS A 113 -9.18 -8.37 9.19
N PRO A 114 -7.91 -8.35 8.71
CA PRO A 114 -7.05 -7.17 8.78
C PRO A 114 -7.68 -5.89 8.24
N ASN A 115 -8.48 -5.97 7.17
CA ASN A 115 -9.19 -4.82 6.61
C ASN A 115 -10.32 -4.26 7.50
N GLN A 116 -10.64 -4.90 8.62
CA GLN A 116 -11.59 -4.40 9.62
C GLN A 116 -10.88 -3.70 10.78
N ASN A 117 -9.55 -3.78 10.83
CA ASN A 117 -8.74 -3.15 11.86
C ASN A 117 -8.32 -1.74 11.42
N LYS A 118 -8.70 -0.71 12.20
CA LYS A 118 -8.44 0.70 11.90
C LYS A 118 -6.95 1.00 11.74
N GLU A 119 -6.09 0.46 12.60
CA GLU A 119 -4.64 0.70 12.51
C GLU A 119 -4.02 0.13 11.22
N VAL A 120 -4.48 -1.05 10.78
CA VAL A 120 -4.04 -1.66 9.51
C VAL A 120 -4.49 -0.80 8.33
N GLN A 121 -5.70 -0.26 8.38
CA GLN A 121 -6.23 0.61 7.33
C GLN A 121 -5.46 1.94 7.24
N ILE A 122 -5.14 2.57 8.37
CA ILE A 122 -4.33 3.80 8.43
C ILE A 122 -2.93 3.54 7.83
N LYS A 123 -2.26 2.45 8.23
CA LYS A 123 -0.95 2.08 7.67
C LYS A 123 -1.02 1.81 6.16
N SER A 124 -2.09 1.19 5.69
CA SER A 124 -2.32 0.93 4.26
C SER A 124 -2.47 2.23 3.47
N GLU A 125 -3.15 3.22 4.01
CA GLU A 125 -3.32 4.55 3.40
C GLU A 125 -1.97 5.23 3.16
N VAL A 126 -1.11 5.27 4.18
CA VAL A 126 0.23 5.89 4.09
C VAL A 126 1.14 5.19 3.07
N THR A 127 1.03 3.86 2.93
CA THR A 127 1.93 3.05 2.09
C THR A 127 1.42 2.80 0.68
N SER A 128 0.15 3.09 0.38
CA SER A 128 -0.46 2.82 -0.92
C SER A 128 -0.10 3.91 -1.94
N PHE A 129 0.51 3.50 -3.06
CA PHE A 129 0.77 4.40 -4.19
C PHE A 129 -0.50 4.88 -4.93
N ALA A 130 -1.65 4.32 -4.63
CA ALA A 130 -2.93 4.76 -5.19
C ALA A 130 -3.44 6.08 -4.57
N PHE A 131 -2.95 6.42 -3.37
CA PHE A 131 -3.23 7.71 -2.75
C PHE A 131 -2.33 8.81 -3.31
N LYS A 132 -2.90 10.00 -3.44
CA LYS A 132 -2.22 11.23 -3.90
C LYS A 132 -2.24 12.25 -2.79
N ASP A 133 -1.36 13.23 -2.89
CA ASP A 133 -1.28 14.35 -1.96
C ASP A 133 -2.16 15.50 -2.42
N TYR A 134 -2.96 16.06 -1.49
CA TYR A 134 -3.70 17.31 -1.64
C TYR A 134 -3.17 18.32 -0.63
N MET A 135 -2.81 19.53 -1.10
CA MET A 135 -2.34 20.60 -0.25
C MET A 135 -3.53 21.42 0.23
N MET A 136 -3.76 21.44 1.53
CA MET A 136 -4.79 22.23 2.17
C MET A 136 -4.40 23.71 2.19
N PRO A 137 -5.36 24.65 2.33
CA PRO A 137 -5.10 26.11 2.34
C PRO A 137 -4.03 26.57 3.34
N THR A 138 -3.95 25.96 4.53
CA THR A 138 -2.94 26.26 5.55
C THR A 138 -1.58 25.64 5.30
N GLY A 139 -1.42 24.85 4.22
CA GLY A 139 -0.19 24.15 3.85
C GLY A 139 -0.09 22.72 4.39
N GLY A 140 -1.09 22.24 5.13
CA GLY A 140 -1.21 20.83 5.51
C GLY A 140 -1.36 19.92 4.28
N ILE A 141 -0.89 18.68 4.38
CA ILE A 141 -1.02 17.70 3.29
C ILE A 141 -1.93 16.56 3.77
N VAL A 142 -3.01 16.31 3.01
CA VAL A 142 -3.92 15.19 3.22
C VAL A 142 -3.85 14.21 2.05
N LYS A 143 -4.12 12.94 2.31
CA LYS A 143 -4.14 11.90 1.29
C LYS A 143 -5.55 11.76 0.71
N TYR A 144 -5.63 11.61 -0.62
CA TYR A 144 -6.91 11.41 -1.31
C TYR A 144 -6.82 10.34 -2.39
N GLN A 145 -7.96 9.81 -2.80
CA GLN A 145 -8.10 8.84 -3.87
C GLN A 145 -9.28 9.21 -4.79
N GLY A 146 -9.20 8.83 -6.05
CA GLY A 146 -10.31 9.05 -7.01
C GLY A 146 -10.65 10.51 -7.23
N TYR A 147 -11.91 10.89 -6.97
CA TYR A 147 -12.46 12.25 -7.15
C TYR A 147 -12.54 13.06 -5.84
N GLU A 148 -11.97 12.56 -4.75
CA GLU A 148 -12.02 13.23 -3.44
C GLU A 148 -11.37 14.62 -3.47
N ASN A 149 -10.37 14.86 -4.35
CA ASN A 149 -9.77 16.19 -4.51
C ASN A 149 -10.77 17.23 -4.99
N LEU A 150 -11.74 16.85 -5.82
CA LEU A 150 -12.78 17.78 -6.31
C LEU A 150 -13.75 18.16 -5.17
N ALA A 151 -14.03 17.21 -4.30
CA ALA A 151 -14.80 17.47 -3.11
C ALA A 151 -14.02 18.35 -2.11
N LEU A 152 -12.70 18.14 -1.96
CA LEU A 152 -11.84 19.00 -1.15
C LEU A 152 -11.81 20.44 -1.65
N ASP A 153 -11.71 20.67 -2.98
CA ASP A 153 -11.76 22.01 -3.60
C ASP A 153 -13.05 22.76 -3.24
N GLU A 154 -14.17 22.03 -3.09
CA GLU A 154 -15.46 22.60 -2.67
C GLU A 154 -15.55 22.75 -1.15
N LEU A 155 -15.09 21.74 -0.39
CA LEU A 155 -15.17 21.75 1.07
C LEU A 155 -14.37 22.89 1.71
N VAL A 156 -13.17 23.18 1.20
CA VAL A 156 -12.32 24.28 1.70
C VAL A 156 -12.90 25.67 1.42
N GLN A 157 -13.91 25.78 0.57
CA GLN A 157 -14.66 27.01 0.34
C GLN A 157 -15.89 27.13 1.25
N LEU A 158 -16.40 26.00 1.75
CA LEU A 158 -17.61 25.93 2.57
C LEU A 158 -17.33 25.91 4.07
N TYR A 159 -16.16 25.35 4.46
CA TYR A 159 -15.80 25.13 5.86
C TYR A 159 -14.37 25.57 6.12
N GLU A 160 -14.12 25.99 7.36
CA GLU A 160 -12.75 26.16 7.87
C GLU A 160 -12.02 24.82 7.88
N GLU A 161 -10.72 24.83 7.65
CA GLU A 161 -9.91 23.61 7.47
C GLU A 161 -9.97 22.67 8.67
N GLU A 162 -9.99 23.22 9.90
CA GLU A 162 -10.08 22.44 11.14
C GLU A 162 -11.40 21.67 11.27
N ASN A 163 -12.40 22.04 10.47
CA ASN A 163 -13.71 21.39 10.44
C ASN A 163 -13.85 20.38 9.30
N ILE A 164 -12.77 20.09 8.57
CA ILE A 164 -12.74 19.09 7.49
C ILE A 164 -11.83 17.93 7.92
N CYS A 165 -12.42 16.87 8.42
CA CYS A 165 -11.68 15.64 8.74
C CYS A 165 -11.53 14.79 7.49
N VAL A 166 -10.25 14.45 7.15
CA VAL A 166 -9.86 13.66 5.98
C VAL A 166 -8.95 12.53 6.43
N GLY A 167 -9.10 11.39 5.78
CA GLY A 167 -8.24 10.25 6.09
C GLY A 167 -8.77 9.39 7.24
N ARG A 168 -8.36 8.14 7.25
CA ARG A 168 -8.90 7.10 8.14
C ARG A 168 -8.57 7.29 9.63
N SER A 169 -7.58 8.13 9.95
CA SER A 169 -7.26 8.50 11.33
C SER A 169 -8.33 9.43 11.93
N ASP A 170 -8.86 10.35 11.12
CA ASP A 170 -9.63 11.50 11.59
C ASP A 170 -11.14 11.33 11.37
N VAL A 171 -11.52 10.47 10.42
CA VAL A 171 -12.94 10.14 10.19
C VAL A 171 -13.44 9.03 11.13
N PRO A 172 -14.75 9.00 11.48
CA PRO A 172 -15.34 7.91 12.25
C PRO A 172 -15.35 6.62 11.43
N SER A 173 -15.22 5.49 12.09
CA SER A 173 -15.44 4.17 11.49
C SER A 173 -16.87 3.72 11.73
N ILE A 174 -17.56 3.27 10.68
CA ILE A 174 -18.95 2.84 10.74
C ILE A 174 -19.02 1.33 10.48
N ASP A 175 -19.63 0.61 11.43
CA ASP A 175 -19.93 -0.80 11.24
C ASP A 175 -21.22 -0.95 10.43
N TYR A 176 -21.20 -1.79 9.40
CA TYR A 176 -22.39 -2.12 8.62
C TYR A 176 -22.44 -3.61 8.29
N TYR A 177 -23.60 -4.09 7.87
CA TYR A 177 -23.83 -5.50 7.60
C TYR A 177 -24.33 -5.71 6.17
N VAL A 178 -23.82 -6.76 5.53
CA VAL A 178 -24.33 -7.28 4.25
C VAL A 178 -24.75 -8.72 4.49
N GLY A 179 -26.06 -8.94 4.60
CA GLY A 179 -26.61 -10.17 5.20
C GLY A 179 -26.14 -10.31 6.65
N GLU A 180 -25.60 -11.47 7.00
CA GLU A 180 -25.07 -11.74 8.35
C GLU A 180 -23.61 -11.29 8.54
N LYS A 181 -22.96 -10.78 7.48
CA LYS A 181 -21.53 -10.48 7.52
C LYS A 181 -21.27 -9.04 7.92
N LYS A 182 -20.52 -8.87 9.00
CA LYS A 182 -20.05 -7.56 9.46
C LYS A 182 -18.94 -7.01 8.58
N HIS A 183 -19.04 -5.72 8.26
CA HIS A 183 -18.04 -4.92 7.56
C HIS A 183 -17.77 -3.63 8.33
N VAL A 184 -16.60 -3.03 8.09
CA VAL A 184 -16.25 -1.71 8.60
C VAL A 184 -16.07 -0.77 7.41
N TYR A 185 -16.63 0.42 7.52
CA TYR A 185 -16.57 1.48 6.53
C TYR A 185 -15.86 2.70 7.11
N PHE A 186 -14.98 3.29 6.33
CA PHE A 186 -14.32 4.56 6.60
C PHE A 186 -14.79 5.55 5.54
N PRO A 187 -15.53 6.59 5.91
CA PRO A 187 -15.99 7.60 4.97
C PRO A 187 -14.84 8.44 4.41
N ASP A 188 -15.09 9.10 3.30
CA ASP A 188 -14.09 9.96 2.67
C ASP A 188 -13.88 11.24 3.48
N PHE A 189 -14.97 11.85 3.99
CA PHE A 189 -14.93 13.07 4.81
C PHE A 189 -15.90 13.04 5.98
N PHE A 190 -15.52 13.74 7.06
CA PHE A 190 -16.39 14.04 8.18
C PHE A 190 -16.32 15.53 8.53
N ILE A 191 -17.47 16.18 8.70
CA ILE A 191 -17.64 17.58 9.07
C ILE A 191 -18.21 17.64 10.48
N PRO A 192 -17.37 17.82 11.52
CA PRO A 192 -17.79 17.80 12.92
C PRO A 192 -18.87 18.83 13.26
N SER A 193 -18.78 20.07 12.77
CA SER A 193 -19.74 21.12 13.07
C SER A 193 -21.17 20.80 12.66
N GLU A 194 -21.36 19.96 11.64
CA GLU A 194 -22.67 19.53 11.15
C GLU A 194 -23.03 18.12 11.54
N ASN A 195 -22.11 17.39 12.17
CA ASN A 195 -22.19 15.94 12.40
C ASN A 195 -22.49 15.19 11.10
N LYS A 196 -21.79 15.57 10.03
CA LYS A 196 -22.07 15.13 8.65
C LYS A 196 -20.93 14.33 8.05
N ILE A 197 -21.28 13.22 7.44
CA ILE A 197 -20.38 12.37 6.66
C ILE A 197 -20.66 12.58 5.18
N ILE A 198 -19.59 12.75 4.40
CA ILE A 198 -19.65 12.90 2.96
C ILE A 198 -18.84 11.77 2.32
N GLU A 199 -19.45 11.08 1.38
CA GLU A 199 -18.84 10.05 0.54
C GLU A 199 -18.78 10.52 -0.91
N VAL A 200 -17.64 10.32 -1.57
CA VAL A 200 -17.44 10.71 -2.97
C VAL A 200 -17.54 9.50 -3.87
N LYS A 201 -18.33 9.58 -4.91
CA LYS A 201 -18.49 8.49 -5.89
C LYS A 201 -18.43 9.02 -7.31
N SER A 202 -17.91 8.20 -8.21
CA SER A 202 -18.11 8.44 -9.63
C SER A 202 -19.51 8.02 -10.06
N GLN A 203 -20.07 8.69 -11.04
CA GLN A 203 -21.34 8.32 -11.67
C GLN A 203 -21.32 6.86 -12.15
N TRP A 204 -20.20 6.40 -12.68
CA TRP A 204 -20.00 5.02 -13.08
C TRP A 204 -20.12 4.02 -11.91
N THR A 205 -19.54 4.35 -10.73
CA THR A 205 -19.66 3.50 -9.54
C THR A 205 -21.11 3.39 -9.06
N ILE A 206 -21.86 4.49 -9.09
CA ILE A 206 -23.29 4.51 -8.74
C ILE A 206 -24.11 3.65 -9.71
N GLN A 207 -23.89 3.80 -11.00
CA GLN A 207 -24.62 3.04 -12.03
C GLN A 207 -24.41 1.53 -11.91
N LEU A 208 -23.20 1.10 -11.54
CA LEU A 208 -22.89 -0.31 -11.33
C LEU A 208 -23.37 -0.86 -9.96
N ARG A 209 -24.02 -0.04 -9.13
CA ARG A 209 -24.44 -0.39 -7.76
C ARG A 209 -23.34 -1.06 -6.94
N ARG A 210 -22.10 -0.61 -7.10
CA ARG A 210 -20.93 -1.16 -6.40
C ARG A 210 -20.76 -0.52 -5.01
N GLY A 211 -20.24 -1.31 -4.07
CA GLY A 211 -19.74 -0.79 -2.81
C GLY A 211 -20.75 -0.74 -1.66
N ASN A 212 -21.87 -1.49 -1.73
CA ASN A 212 -22.87 -1.59 -0.66
C ASN A 212 -23.33 -0.20 -0.17
N ILE A 213 -23.73 0.65 -1.12
CA ILE A 213 -24.02 2.07 -0.89
C ILE A 213 -25.17 2.23 0.11
N GLU A 214 -26.25 1.50 -0.10
CA GLU A 214 -27.45 1.60 0.74
C GLU A 214 -27.20 1.09 2.17
N GLU A 215 -26.48 -0.02 2.30
CA GLU A 215 -26.13 -0.59 3.62
C GLU A 215 -25.24 0.36 4.41
N LYS A 216 -24.29 1.03 3.74
CA LYS A 216 -23.45 2.06 4.35
C LYS A 216 -24.25 3.29 4.75
N ALA A 217 -25.14 3.77 3.87
CA ALA A 217 -25.99 4.92 4.14
C ALA A 217 -26.88 4.69 5.37
N GLN A 218 -27.60 3.57 5.37
CA GLN A 218 -28.46 3.19 6.50
C GLN A 218 -27.69 3.06 7.81
N ALA A 219 -26.50 2.42 7.77
CA ALA A 219 -25.68 2.28 8.97
C ALA A 219 -25.15 3.63 9.47
N THR A 220 -24.78 4.54 8.56
CA THR A 220 -24.29 5.88 8.90
C THR A 220 -25.38 6.73 9.55
N VAL A 221 -26.57 6.75 8.97
CA VAL A 221 -27.73 7.45 9.56
C VAL A 221 -28.15 6.84 10.89
N LYS A 222 -28.16 5.50 11.00
CA LYS A 222 -28.44 4.80 12.27
C LYS A 222 -27.42 5.12 13.36
N ALA A 223 -26.16 5.38 12.98
CA ALA A 223 -25.11 5.83 13.89
C ALA A 223 -25.26 7.31 14.32
N GLY A 224 -26.27 8.03 13.82
CA GLY A 224 -26.60 9.39 14.20
C GLY A 224 -25.95 10.48 13.36
N TYR A 225 -25.31 10.14 12.25
CA TYR A 225 -24.70 11.09 11.34
C TYR A 225 -25.67 11.52 10.22
N LYS A 226 -25.59 12.76 9.79
CA LYS A 226 -26.11 13.18 8.47
C LYS A 226 -25.22 12.57 7.40
N TYR A 227 -25.79 12.08 6.31
CA TYR A 227 -25.01 11.42 5.28
C TYR A 227 -25.33 11.94 3.89
N GLU A 228 -24.26 12.32 3.19
CA GLU A 228 -24.34 12.79 1.80
C GLU A 228 -23.42 11.96 0.90
N ILE A 229 -23.88 11.68 -0.33
CA ILE A 229 -23.04 11.12 -1.38
C ILE A 229 -22.92 12.17 -2.50
N TRP A 230 -21.70 12.63 -2.74
CA TRP A 230 -21.38 13.54 -3.82
C TRP A 230 -20.94 12.76 -5.04
N VAL A 231 -21.69 12.91 -6.16
CA VAL A 231 -21.47 12.15 -7.39
C VAL A 231 -20.85 13.03 -8.46
N TYR A 232 -19.69 12.58 -8.95
CA TYR A 232 -18.96 13.27 -10.03
C TYR A 232 -18.99 12.43 -11.31
N ASN A 233 -19.10 13.12 -12.47
CA ASN A 233 -19.03 12.50 -13.78
C ASN A 233 -17.57 12.41 -14.30
N ASP A 234 -17.40 11.85 -15.50
CA ASP A 234 -16.10 11.73 -16.20
C ASP A 234 -15.46 13.09 -16.55
N LYS A 235 -16.27 14.15 -16.67
CA LYS A 235 -15.82 15.53 -16.88
C LYS A 235 -15.43 16.24 -15.59
N LYS A 236 -15.38 15.52 -14.45
CA LYS A 236 -15.03 16.04 -13.12
C LYS A 236 -16.01 17.10 -12.60
N VAL A 237 -17.25 17.05 -13.00
CA VAL A 237 -18.32 17.92 -12.52
C VAL A 237 -19.21 17.16 -11.55
N LYS A 238 -19.53 17.77 -10.41
CA LYS A 238 -20.53 17.24 -9.47
C LYS A 238 -21.91 17.30 -10.12
N VAL A 239 -22.52 16.15 -10.34
CA VAL A 239 -23.79 16.02 -11.05
C VAL A 239 -24.96 15.71 -10.14
N GLU A 240 -24.71 15.23 -8.94
CA GLU A 240 -25.74 14.85 -7.97
C GLU A 240 -25.20 14.91 -6.56
N THR A 241 -26.05 15.29 -5.60
CA THR A 241 -25.87 15.10 -4.18
C THR A 241 -27.05 14.29 -3.66
N LYS A 242 -26.79 13.08 -3.13
CA LYS A 242 -27.81 12.27 -2.47
C LYS A 242 -27.71 12.51 -0.97
N VAL A 243 -28.84 12.82 -0.34
CA VAL A 243 -28.97 13.08 1.09
C VAL A 243 -29.80 11.96 1.72
N TYR A 244 -29.35 11.45 2.86
CA TYR A 244 -29.97 10.35 3.62
C TYR A 244 -30.32 10.79 5.04
#